data_8b6305b51c1763f6173ed58932516644
#
_entry.id   8b6305b51c1763f6173ed58932516644
#
_cell.length_a   1.000
_cell.length_b   1.000
_cell.length_c   1.000
_cell.angle_alpha   90.00
_cell.angle_beta   90.00
_cell.angle_gamma   90.00
#
_symmetry.space_group_name_H-M   'P 1'
#
loop_
_entity.id
_entity.type
_entity.pdbx_description
1 polymer ?
#
loop_
_entity_poly.entity_id
_entity_poly.type
_entity_poly.pdbx_seq_one_letter_code
_entity_poly.pdbx_strand_id
1 'polypeptide(L)'
;MIPHFPIAALLDALLPRACLLCGDRTPAALCDACNADLPRLPAPLCPICATPLATSAPACGSCLKSPPAYDATFASLRYGFPVDRLIQHLKFARRLASADFCAQCMLAGPHPDGTLILPVPLSRQHLRERGFNQALEIARPLARALALPLDATSLTRPRETLPQSRLPWRARKHNVRHAFACSRELTGHTVIVVDDVMTTGATLDAVAQTLKDHGAIRVVNWVAARAVKTVAAT
;
A
#
# COMPACT_ATOMS: atom_id res chain seq x y z
N MET A 1 -5.94 -46.13 16.62
CA MET A 1 -6.37 -44.85 16.04
C MET A 1 -5.71 -43.77 16.87
N ILE A 2 -4.52 -43.25 16.42
CA ILE A 2 -3.78 -42.21 17.14
C ILE A 2 -4.41 -40.87 16.72
N PRO A 3 -4.90 -40.03 17.65
CA PRO A 3 -5.46 -38.75 17.30
C PRO A 3 -4.34 -37.87 16.72
N HIS A 4 -4.45 -37.50 15.45
CA HIS A 4 -3.61 -36.45 14.86
C HIS A 4 -3.99 -35.11 15.51
N PHE A 5 -3.31 -34.74 16.59
CA PHE A 5 -3.32 -33.36 17.05
C PHE A 5 -2.63 -32.50 15.99
N PRO A 6 -3.27 -31.48 15.43
CA PRO A 6 -2.63 -30.63 14.45
C PRO A 6 -1.46 -29.90 15.14
N ILE A 7 -0.26 -30.14 14.69
CA ILE A 7 0.99 -29.53 15.20
C ILE A 7 0.86 -28.00 15.27
N ALA A 8 0.06 -27.40 14.37
CA ALA A 8 -0.27 -25.97 14.39
C ALA A 8 -0.98 -25.54 15.68
N ALA A 9 -1.94 -26.29 16.19
CA ALA A 9 -2.65 -25.97 17.43
C ALA A 9 -1.76 -26.07 18.67
N LEU A 10 -0.81 -27.00 18.67
CA LEU A 10 0.17 -27.15 19.75
C LEU A 10 1.20 -25.99 19.71
N LEU A 11 1.63 -25.58 18.54
CA LEU A 11 2.53 -24.42 18.36
C LEU A 11 1.86 -23.10 18.74
N ASP A 12 0.58 -22.88 18.39
CA ASP A 12 -0.18 -21.70 18.80
C ASP A 12 -0.44 -21.65 20.33
N ALA A 13 -0.55 -22.81 20.99
CA ALA A 13 -0.66 -22.88 22.45
C ALA A 13 0.68 -22.61 23.17
N LEU A 14 1.80 -23.03 22.58
CA LEU A 14 3.14 -22.84 23.15
C LEU A 14 3.75 -21.49 22.84
N LEU A 15 3.36 -20.85 21.72
CA LEU A 15 3.84 -19.54 21.25
C LEU A 15 2.64 -18.61 20.99
N PRO A 16 1.95 -18.14 22.05
CA PRO A 16 0.79 -17.29 21.89
C PRO A 16 1.19 -16.02 21.13
N ARG A 17 0.48 -15.75 20.03
CA ARG A 17 0.67 -14.51 19.29
C ARG A 17 0.21 -13.34 20.14
N ALA A 18 0.92 -12.22 20.01
CA ALA A 18 0.57 -10.97 20.68
C ALA A 18 0.02 -9.97 19.65
N CYS A 19 -1.01 -9.25 20.04
CA CYS A 19 -1.58 -8.15 19.26
C CYS A 19 -0.48 -7.18 18.86
N LEU A 20 -0.40 -6.81 17.57
CA LEU A 20 0.63 -5.92 17.05
C LEU A 20 0.55 -4.49 17.62
N LEU A 21 -0.58 -4.10 18.23
CA LEU A 21 -0.80 -2.77 18.81
C LEU A 21 -0.72 -2.76 20.34
N CYS A 22 -1.53 -3.56 21.04
CA CYS A 22 -1.58 -3.52 22.51
C CYS A 22 -0.70 -4.59 23.19
N GLY A 23 -0.27 -5.62 22.47
CA GLY A 23 0.53 -6.70 23.03
C GLY A 23 -0.27 -7.81 23.71
N ASP A 24 -1.59 -7.69 23.84
CA ASP A 24 -2.45 -8.71 24.42
C ASP A 24 -2.43 -10.01 23.62
N ARG A 25 -2.63 -11.14 24.30
CA ARG A 25 -2.69 -12.44 23.63
C ARG A 25 -3.88 -12.51 22.66
N THR A 26 -3.60 -12.91 21.42
CA THR A 26 -4.63 -13.08 20.38
C THR A 26 -4.17 -14.09 19.34
N PRO A 27 -5.05 -14.90 18.76
CA PRO A 27 -4.72 -15.77 17.64
C PRO A 27 -4.53 -14.99 16.32
N ALA A 28 -5.03 -13.75 16.24
CA ALA A 28 -4.96 -12.88 15.07
C ALA A 28 -3.80 -11.87 15.17
N ALA A 29 -3.56 -11.12 14.12
CA ALA A 29 -2.57 -10.04 14.13
C ALA A 29 -2.96 -8.88 15.05
N LEU A 30 -4.26 -8.59 15.18
CA LEU A 30 -4.84 -7.67 16.17
C LEU A 30 -5.93 -8.39 16.98
N CYS A 31 -6.08 -8.00 18.24
CA CYS A 31 -7.26 -8.36 19.03
C CYS A 31 -8.50 -7.60 18.52
N ASP A 32 -9.70 -8.07 18.87
CA ASP A 32 -10.96 -7.51 18.37
C ASP A 32 -11.11 -6.02 18.71
N ALA A 33 -10.73 -5.60 19.91
CA ALA A 33 -10.75 -4.19 20.31
C ALA A 33 -9.85 -3.33 19.42
N CYS A 34 -8.58 -3.71 19.24
CA CYS A 34 -7.67 -2.96 18.39
C CYS A 34 -8.09 -2.96 16.91
N ASN A 35 -8.72 -4.04 16.43
CA ASN A 35 -9.23 -4.10 15.06
C ASN A 35 -10.48 -3.22 14.87
N ALA A 36 -11.34 -3.12 15.88
CA ALA A 36 -12.52 -2.24 15.87
C ALA A 36 -12.11 -0.74 15.84
N ASP A 37 -11.01 -0.39 16.53
CA ASP A 37 -10.50 0.99 16.61
C ASP A 37 -9.73 1.44 15.36
N LEU A 38 -9.55 0.57 14.35
CA LEU A 38 -8.83 0.96 13.14
C LEU A 38 -9.56 2.06 12.37
N PRO A 39 -8.88 3.17 12.06
CA PRO A 39 -9.47 4.25 11.29
C PRO A 39 -9.68 3.82 9.84
N ARG A 40 -10.92 3.56 9.49
CA ARG A 40 -11.33 3.27 8.12
C ARG A 40 -11.58 4.54 7.33
N LEU A 41 -11.46 4.45 6.01
CA LEU A 41 -11.80 5.58 5.14
C LEU A 41 -13.33 5.69 5.04
N PRO A 42 -13.93 6.86 5.33
CA PRO A 42 -15.36 7.06 5.18
C PRO A 42 -15.74 7.14 3.69
N ALA A 43 -16.74 6.37 3.28
CA ALA A 43 -17.34 6.46 1.95
C ALA A 43 -18.29 7.67 1.85
N PRO A 44 -18.49 8.25 0.65
CA PRO A 44 -17.90 7.85 -0.62
C PRO A 44 -16.45 8.32 -0.79
N LEU A 45 -15.68 7.58 -1.59
CA LEU A 45 -14.30 7.92 -1.93
C LEU A 45 -14.17 8.36 -3.38
N CYS A 46 -13.24 9.25 -3.65
CA CYS A 46 -12.82 9.56 -5.02
C CYS A 46 -12.26 8.31 -5.69
N PRO A 47 -12.83 7.82 -6.80
CA PRO A 47 -12.39 6.59 -7.45
C PRO A 47 -10.94 6.69 -7.96
N ILE A 48 -10.47 7.91 -8.27
CA ILE A 48 -9.11 8.11 -8.77
C ILE A 48 -8.09 8.07 -7.63
N CYS A 49 -8.26 8.82 -6.52
CA CYS A 49 -7.21 9.00 -5.51
C CYS A 49 -7.60 8.56 -4.09
N ALA A 50 -8.75 7.93 -3.92
CA ALA A 50 -9.28 7.43 -2.63
C ALA A 50 -9.38 8.52 -1.53
N THR A 51 -9.51 9.80 -1.90
CA THR A 51 -9.82 10.86 -0.93
C THR A 51 -11.31 10.82 -0.60
N PRO A 52 -11.73 10.87 0.68
CA PRO A 52 -13.13 10.97 1.06
C PRO A 52 -13.82 12.17 0.42
N LEU A 53 -15.06 11.96 0.01
CA LEU A 53 -15.94 12.97 -0.61
C LEU A 53 -17.14 13.20 0.29
N ALA A 54 -17.71 14.41 0.21
CA ALA A 54 -18.98 14.72 0.90
C ALA A 54 -20.16 13.99 0.24
N THR A 55 -20.13 13.87 -1.09
CA THR A 55 -21.13 13.18 -1.90
C THR A 55 -20.43 12.37 -2.99
N SER A 56 -21.12 11.35 -3.51
CA SER A 56 -20.58 10.56 -4.63
C SER A 56 -20.35 11.45 -5.84
N ALA A 57 -19.15 11.38 -6.41
CA ALA A 57 -18.75 12.14 -7.59
C ALA A 57 -17.73 11.36 -8.43
N PRO A 58 -17.62 11.62 -9.76
CA PRO A 58 -16.65 10.96 -10.64
C PRO A 58 -15.20 11.18 -10.23
N ALA A 59 -14.89 12.32 -9.59
CA ALA A 59 -13.56 12.61 -9.07
C ALA A 59 -13.61 13.76 -8.04
N CYS A 60 -12.60 13.87 -7.18
CA CYS A 60 -12.44 15.02 -6.29
C CYS A 60 -11.91 16.24 -7.08
N GLY A 61 -12.10 17.44 -6.52
CA GLY A 61 -11.67 18.70 -7.16
C GLY A 61 -10.17 18.73 -7.55
N SER A 62 -9.31 18.07 -6.77
CA SER A 62 -7.88 17.98 -7.11
C SER A 62 -7.62 17.11 -8.34
N CYS A 63 -8.32 15.97 -8.46
CA CYS A 63 -8.20 15.07 -9.61
C CYS A 63 -8.83 15.68 -10.87
N LEU A 64 -9.93 16.45 -10.73
CA LEU A 64 -10.52 17.18 -11.86
C LEU A 64 -9.58 18.28 -12.37
N LYS A 65 -8.95 19.02 -11.47
CA LYS A 65 -8.04 20.12 -11.82
C LYS A 65 -6.70 19.64 -12.38
N SER A 66 -6.19 18.54 -11.89
CA SER A 66 -4.90 17.97 -12.31
C SER A 66 -5.00 16.43 -12.27
N PRO A 67 -5.52 15.82 -13.35
CA PRO A 67 -5.63 14.37 -13.43
C PRO A 67 -4.25 13.70 -13.26
N PRO A 68 -4.13 12.68 -12.41
CA PRO A 68 -2.90 11.90 -12.32
C PRO A 68 -2.79 10.91 -13.49
N ALA A 69 -1.60 10.32 -13.65
CA ALA A 69 -1.36 9.28 -14.67
C ALA A 69 -2.00 7.93 -14.31
N TYR A 70 -2.22 7.63 -13.02
CA TYR A 70 -2.95 6.42 -12.62
C TYR A 70 -4.48 6.58 -12.79
N ASP A 71 -5.16 5.46 -12.98
CA ASP A 71 -6.58 5.45 -13.36
C ASP A 71 -7.50 5.30 -12.14
N ALA A 72 -7.05 4.59 -11.09
CA ALA A 72 -7.83 4.39 -9.87
C ALA A 72 -6.93 4.13 -8.66
N THR A 73 -7.50 4.27 -7.45
CA THR A 73 -6.82 3.93 -6.20
C THR A 73 -7.79 3.22 -5.25
N PHE A 74 -7.36 2.06 -4.76
CA PHE A 74 -7.98 1.32 -3.67
C PHE A 74 -7.15 1.52 -2.40
N ALA A 75 -7.78 1.88 -1.31
CA ALA A 75 -7.13 2.09 -0.03
C ALA A 75 -8.03 1.57 1.10
N SER A 76 -7.45 0.85 2.06
CA SER A 76 -8.21 0.14 3.10
C SER A 76 -8.36 0.94 4.38
N LEU A 77 -7.30 1.65 4.78
CA LEU A 77 -7.24 2.36 6.05
C LEU A 77 -6.94 3.85 5.86
N ARG A 78 -7.39 4.68 6.79
CA ARG A 78 -6.94 6.05 6.91
C ARG A 78 -5.58 6.05 7.62
N TYR A 79 -4.59 6.72 7.04
CA TYR A 79 -3.28 6.89 7.67
C TYR A 79 -3.39 7.88 8.85
N GLY A 80 -3.06 7.42 10.03
CA GLY A 80 -3.10 8.10 11.30
C GLY A 80 -2.99 7.06 12.43
N PHE A 81 -3.01 7.49 13.70
CA PHE A 81 -2.98 6.56 14.82
C PHE A 81 -4.23 5.65 14.80
N PRO A 82 -4.06 4.30 15.03
CA PRO A 82 -2.83 3.57 15.29
C PRO A 82 -2.16 2.96 14.04
N VAL A 83 -2.69 3.20 12.84
CA VAL A 83 -2.19 2.62 11.57
C VAL A 83 -0.77 3.10 11.26
N ASP A 84 -0.43 4.34 11.62
CA ASP A 84 0.92 4.88 11.48
C ASP A 84 1.96 4.05 12.27
N ARG A 85 1.60 3.53 13.46
CA ARG A 85 2.45 2.65 14.26
C ARG A 85 2.70 1.30 13.57
N LEU A 86 1.66 0.69 13.00
CA LEU A 86 1.78 -0.56 12.24
C LEU A 86 2.71 -0.38 11.04
N ILE A 87 2.54 0.70 10.30
CA ILE A 87 3.40 1.02 9.15
C ILE A 87 4.85 1.34 9.59
N GLN A 88 5.04 2.04 10.72
CA GLN A 88 6.38 2.28 11.28
C GLN A 88 7.03 0.98 11.76
N HIS A 89 6.30 0.08 12.42
CA HIS A 89 6.80 -1.23 12.80
C HIS A 89 7.25 -2.04 11.59
N LEU A 90 6.49 -2.00 10.49
CA LEU A 90 6.91 -2.61 9.24
C LEU A 90 8.21 -1.97 8.73
N LYS A 91 8.30 -0.64 8.66
CA LYS A 91 9.44 0.08 8.06
C LYS A 91 10.73 -0.04 8.85
N PHE A 92 10.67 -0.03 10.17
CA PHE A 92 11.83 0.18 11.04
C PHE A 92 12.08 -0.97 12.02
N ALA A 93 11.03 -1.67 12.48
CA ALA A 93 11.17 -2.79 13.41
C ALA A 93 11.19 -4.16 12.71
N ARG A 94 11.17 -4.22 11.37
CA ARG A 94 11.15 -5.44 10.55
C ARG A 94 10.07 -6.45 10.96
N ARG A 95 8.95 -5.96 11.49
CA ARG A 95 7.82 -6.82 11.86
C ARG A 95 7.02 -7.19 10.61
N LEU A 96 7.43 -8.25 9.92
CA LEU A 96 6.77 -8.73 8.69
C LEU A 96 5.30 -9.10 8.91
N ALA A 97 4.91 -9.49 10.12
CA ALA A 97 3.50 -9.68 10.50
C ALA A 97 2.63 -8.43 10.24
N SER A 98 3.22 -7.21 10.27
CA SER A 98 2.50 -6.00 9.88
C SER A 98 2.24 -5.93 8.36
N ALA A 99 3.08 -6.53 7.52
CA ALA A 99 2.83 -6.63 6.08
C ALA A 99 1.66 -7.58 5.78
N ASP A 100 1.65 -8.75 6.43
CA ASP A 100 0.54 -9.71 6.32
C ASP A 100 -0.77 -9.09 6.79
N PHE A 101 -0.75 -8.36 7.90
CA PHE A 101 -1.91 -7.63 8.41
C PHE A 101 -2.41 -6.58 7.41
N CYS A 102 -1.51 -5.76 6.83
CA CYS A 102 -1.87 -4.79 5.80
C CYS A 102 -2.53 -5.48 4.60
N ALA A 103 -1.96 -6.59 4.13
CA ALA A 103 -2.52 -7.36 3.03
C ALA A 103 -3.91 -7.93 3.37
N GLN A 104 -4.12 -8.44 4.58
CA GLN A 104 -5.45 -8.90 5.05
C GLN A 104 -6.47 -7.76 5.04
N CYS A 105 -6.13 -6.57 5.53
CA CYS A 105 -6.99 -5.40 5.46
C CYS A 105 -7.32 -4.99 4.01
N MET A 106 -6.35 -5.11 3.11
CA MET A 106 -6.53 -4.80 1.70
C MET A 106 -7.46 -5.80 1.01
N LEU A 107 -7.34 -7.10 1.31
CA LEU A 107 -8.19 -8.17 0.76
C LEU A 107 -9.60 -8.17 1.34
N ALA A 108 -9.79 -7.69 2.57
CA ALA A 108 -11.11 -7.64 3.22
C ALA A 108 -12.04 -6.55 2.64
N GLY A 109 -11.51 -5.61 1.87
CA GLY A 109 -12.26 -4.54 1.21
C GLY A 109 -12.38 -4.74 -0.31
N PRO A 110 -12.95 -3.75 -1.01
CA PRO A 110 -12.88 -3.71 -2.46
C PRO A 110 -11.43 -3.75 -2.93
N HIS A 111 -11.13 -4.58 -3.92
CA HIS A 111 -9.79 -4.74 -4.48
C HIS A 111 -9.80 -4.55 -6.00
N PRO A 112 -8.67 -4.16 -6.60
CA PRO A 112 -8.58 -3.93 -8.03
C PRO A 112 -8.58 -5.24 -8.83
N ASP A 113 -9.12 -5.18 -10.03
CA ASP A 113 -8.88 -6.16 -11.08
C ASP A 113 -7.60 -5.79 -11.83
N GLY A 114 -6.83 -6.80 -12.23
CA GLY A 114 -5.59 -6.60 -12.97
C GLY A 114 -4.97 -7.91 -13.44
N THR A 115 -3.89 -7.79 -14.19
CA THR A 115 -3.18 -8.94 -14.81
C THR A 115 -1.76 -9.10 -14.27
N LEU A 116 -1.25 -8.11 -13.53
CA LEU A 116 0.11 -8.08 -13.03
C LEU A 116 0.19 -7.18 -11.78
N ILE A 117 0.91 -7.63 -10.76
CA ILE A 117 1.20 -6.85 -9.55
C ILE A 117 2.65 -6.38 -9.59
N LEU A 118 2.87 -5.06 -9.37
CA LEU A 118 4.19 -4.45 -9.18
C LEU A 118 4.23 -3.69 -7.86
N PRO A 119 5.17 -4.02 -6.96
CA PRO A 119 5.40 -3.21 -5.75
C PRO A 119 6.18 -1.94 -6.10
N VAL A 120 5.86 -0.82 -5.45
CA VAL A 120 6.65 0.41 -5.56
C VAL A 120 8.08 0.15 -5.08
N PRO A 121 9.11 0.39 -5.89
CA PRO A 121 10.48 0.14 -5.50
C PRO A 121 11.02 1.21 -4.55
N LEU A 122 11.84 0.80 -3.61
CA LEU A 122 12.65 1.70 -2.80
C LEU A 122 13.87 2.20 -3.58
N SER A 123 14.38 3.37 -3.21
CA SER A 123 15.72 3.78 -3.63
C SER A 123 16.77 2.84 -3.01
N ARG A 124 17.95 2.74 -3.65
CA ARG A 124 19.06 1.90 -3.16
C ARG A 124 19.46 2.25 -1.71
N GLN A 125 19.43 3.54 -1.36
CA GLN A 125 19.71 3.99 0.00
C GLN A 125 18.69 3.44 0.98
N HIS A 126 17.40 3.66 0.76
CA HIS A 126 16.35 3.17 1.65
C HIS A 126 16.33 1.63 1.75
N LEU A 127 16.66 0.93 0.65
CA LEU A 127 16.73 -0.52 0.67
C LEU A 127 17.91 -1.01 1.55
N ARG A 128 19.07 -0.32 1.51
CA ARG A 128 20.20 -0.63 2.38
C ARG A 128 19.88 -0.35 3.85
N GLU A 129 19.22 0.78 4.14
CA GLU A 129 18.84 1.19 5.51
C GLU A 129 17.81 0.23 6.12
N ARG A 130 16.82 -0.20 5.35
CA ARG A 130 15.70 -1.04 5.81
C ARG A 130 15.98 -2.54 5.69
N GLY A 131 16.79 -2.94 4.70
CA GLY A 131 17.11 -4.33 4.40
C GLY A 131 16.04 -5.08 3.60
N PHE A 132 14.86 -4.46 3.35
CA PHE A 132 13.75 -5.04 2.60
C PHE A 132 12.84 -3.95 2.02
N ASN A 133 11.98 -4.32 1.06
CA ASN A 133 10.97 -3.44 0.48
C ASN A 133 9.59 -3.76 1.06
N GLN A 134 9.03 -2.85 1.88
CA GLN A 134 7.73 -3.02 2.52
C GLN A 134 6.57 -3.24 1.52
N ALA A 135 6.60 -2.54 0.39
CA ALA A 135 5.58 -2.71 -0.66
C ALA A 135 5.63 -4.13 -1.25
N LEU A 136 6.83 -4.70 -1.42
CA LEU A 136 7.01 -6.09 -1.87
C LEU A 136 6.48 -7.08 -0.83
N GLU A 137 6.76 -6.86 0.45
CA GLU A 137 6.28 -7.77 1.51
C GLU A 137 4.75 -7.76 1.62
N ILE A 138 4.10 -6.61 1.39
CA ILE A 138 2.63 -6.52 1.28
C ILE A 138 2.14 -7.17 -0.02
N ALA A 139 2.82 -6.97 -1.15
CA ALA A 139 2.40 -7.49 -2.44
C ALA A 139 2.44 -9.02 -2.54
N ARG A 140 3.36 -9.70 -1.84
CA ARG A 140 3.51 -11.16 -1.85
C ARG A 140 2.22 -11.91 -1.45
N PRO A 141 1.62 -11.66 -0.28
CA PRO A 141 0.35 -12.31 0.11
C PRO A 141 -0.82 -11.90 -0.80
N LEU A 142 -0.85 -10.66 -1.31
CA LEU A 142 -1.89 -10.21 -2.25
C LEU A 142 -1.82 -10.99 -3.57
N ALA A 143 -0.62 -11.14 -4.14
CA ALA A 143 -0.40 -11.88 -5.37
C ALA A 143 -0.81 -13.36 -5.23
N ARG A 144 -0.49 -13.99 -4.11
CA ARG A 144 -0.90 -15.37 -3.81
C ARG A 144 -2.43 -15.49 -3.69
N ALA A 145 -3.07 -14.57 -2.94
CA ALA A 145 -4.52 -14.62 -2.73
C ALA A 145 -5.33 -14.43 -4.02
N LEU A 146 -4.84 -13.58 -4.94
CA LEU A 146 -5.50 -13.30 -6.22
C LEU A 146 -5.00 -14.20 -7.35
N ALA A 147 -4.02 -15.09 -7.10
CA ALA A 147 -3.35 -15.91 -8.11
C ALA A 147 -2.81 -15.08 -9.29
N LEU A 148 -2.31 -13.86 -9.02
CA LEU A 148 -1.75 -12.95 -10.01
C LEU A 148 -0.22 -13.00 -10.03
N PRO A 149 0.42 -12.84 -11.21
CA PRO A 149 1.86 -12.68 -11.32
C PRO A 149 2.35 -11.47 -10.51
N LEU A 150 3.47 -11.65 -9.79
CA LEU A 150 4.16 -10.60 -9.05
C LEU A 150 5.52 -10.33 -9.71
N ASP A 151 5.72 -9.13 -10.23
CA ASP A 151 6.99 -8.70 -10.79
C ASP A 151 7.67 -7.69 -9.85
N ALA A 152 8.69 -8.12 -9.15
CA ALA A 152 9.42 -7.33 -8.17
C ALA A 152 10.69 -6.66 -8.73
N THR A 153 11.00 -6.86 -10.00
CA THR A 153 12.31 -6.54 -10.59
C THR A 153 12.27 -5.54 -11.74
N SER A 154 11.23 -5.58 -12.56
CA SER A 154 11.15 -4.75 -13.77
C SER A 154 11.00 -3.26 -13.48
N LEU A 155 10.29 -2.90 -12.40
CA LEU A 155 10.18 -1.50 -11.97
C LEU A 155 11.30 -1.18 -10.97
N THR A 156 12.10 -0.18 -11.25
CA THR A 156 13.23 0.23 -10.41
C THR A 156 13.19 1.72 -10.11
N ARG A 157 13.92 2.15 -9.06
CA ARG A 157 14.11 3.56 -8.71
C ARG A 157 15.60 3.91 -8.73
N PRO A 158 16.19 4.16 -9.91
CA PRO A 158 17.62 4.38 -10.07
C PRO A 158 18.09 5.71 -9.48
N ARG A 159 17.24 6.74 -9.43
CA ARG A 159 17.60 8.07 -8.92
C ARG A 159 17.15 8.24 -7.48
N GLU A 160 18.07 8.69 -6.63
CA GLU A 160 17.74 9.20 -5.31
C GLU A 160 17.12 10.59 -5.46
N THR A 161 15.90 10.72 -5.03
CA THR A 161 15.22 12.01 -4.94
C THR A 161 15.32 12.48 -3.48
N LEU A 162 15.52 13.80 -3.28
CA LEU A 162 15.53 14.37 -1.92
C LEU A 162 14.31 13.92 -1.13
N PRO A 163 14.44 13.62 0.19
CA PRO A 163 13.32 13.22 1.03
C PRO A 163 12.17 14.21 0.88
N GLN A 164 10.99 13.73 0.48
CA GLN A 164 9.82 14.59 0.24
C GLN A 164 9.41 15.41 1.48
N SER A 165 9.78 14.95 2.69
CA SER A 165 9.57 15.67 3.95
C SER A 165 10.30 17.01 4.02
N ARG A 166 11.39 17.19 3.27
CA ARG A 166 12.22 18.41 3.24
C ARG A 166 11.89 19.38 2.10
N LEU A 167 10.92 19.04 1.24
CA LEU A 167 10.60 19.86 0.07
C LEU A 167 9.25 20.55 0.21
N PRO A 168 9.10 21.82 -0.25
CA PRO A 168 7.81 22.48 -0.39
C PRO A 168 6.88 21.67 -1.31
N TRP A 169 5.56 21.74 -1.05
CA TRP A 169 4.51 20.99 -1.78
C TRP A 169 4.68 21.02 -3.32
N ARG A 170 4.94 22.20 -3.89
CA ARG A 170 5.12 22.37 -5.36
C ARG A 170 6.37 21.68 -5.91
N ALA A 171 7.45 21.64 -5.14
CA ALA A 171 8.70 21.00 -5.54
C ALA A 171 8.63 19.45 -5.51
N ARG A 172 7.71 18.88 -4.73
CA ARG A 172 7.50 17.42 -4.63
C ARG A 172 7.06 16.81 -5.95
N LYS A 173 6.25 17.51 -6.75
CA LYS A 173 5.75 17.02 -8.05
C LYS A 173 6.87 16.94 -9.11
N HIS A 174 7.84 17.86 -9.08
CA HIS A 174 8.97 17.88 -10.02
C HIS A 174 10.10 16.92 -9.62
N ASN A 175 10.29 16.69 -8.31
CA ASN A 175 11.38 15.87 -7.79
C ASN A 175 11.23 14.37 -8.09
N VAL A 176 10.02 13.91 -8.43
CA VAL A 176 9.73 12.47 -8.66
C VAL A 176 9.61 12.14 -10.15
N ARG A 177 9.53 13.15 -11.03
CA ARG A 177 9.54 12.92 -12.49
C ARG A 177 10.87 12.28 -12.90
N HIS A 178 10.79 11.17 -13.66
CA HIS A 178 11.95 10.37 -14.09
C HIS A 178 12.74 9.69 -12.95
N ALA A 179 12.13 9.52 -11.76
CA ALA A 179 12.76 8.79 -10.67
C ALA A 179 12.69 7.27 -10.87
N PHE A 180 11.77 6.80 -11.70
CA PHE A 180 11.50 5.39 -11.96
C PHE A 180 11.92 4.99 -13.38
N ALA A 181 12.24 3.71 -13.53
CA ALA A 181 12.51 3.08 -14.82
C ALA A 181 11.84 1.69 -14.85
N CYS A 182 11.29 1.31 -15.99
CA CYS A 182 10.75 -0.01 -16.23
C CYS A 182 11.55 -0.69 -17.33
N SER A 183 11.90 -1.97 -17.16
CA SER A 183 12.63 -2.77 -18.15
C SER A 183 11.74 -3.76 -18.90
N ARG A 184 10.44 -3.78 -18.59
CA ARG A 184 9.45 -4.71 -19.15
C ARG A 184 8.47 -4.00 -20.06
N GLU A 185 8.16 -4.62 -21.21
CA GLU A 185 7.03 -4.23 -22.05
C GLU A 185 5.72 -4.64 -21.35
N LEU A 186 4.78 -3.71 -21.26
CA LEU A 186 3.53 -3.87 -20.51
C LEU A 186 2.28 -3.77 -21.40
N THR A 187 2.46 -3.86 -22.71
CA THR A 187 1.36 -3.81 -23.68
C THR A 187 0.26 -4.82 -23.32
N GLY A 188 -0.97 -4.36 -23.25
CA GLY A 188 -2.13 -5.17 -22.89
C GLY A 188 -2.31 -5.43 -21.39
N HIS A 189 -1.40 -4.98 -20.52
CA HIS A 189 -1.53 -5.20 -19.09
C HIS A 189 -2.35 -4.11 -18.38
N THR A 190 -3.24 -4.56 -17.47
CA THR A 190 -3.74 -3.77 -16.35
C THR A 190 -2.83 -4.03 -15.15
N VAL A 191 -2.05 -3.04 -14.74
CA VAL A 191 -1.05 -3.17 -13.69
C VAL A 191 -1.60 -2.70 -12.35
N ILE A 192 -1.50 -3.55 -11.33
CA ILE A 192 -1.79 -3.20 -9.94
C ILE A 192 -0.47 -2.77 -9.27
N VAL A 193 -0.39 -1.52 -8.88
CA VAL A 193 0.76 -0.96 -8.15
C VAL A 193 0.49 -1.00 -6.65
N VAL A 194 1.30 -1.75 -5.91
CA VAL A 194 1.16 -1.90 -4.46
C VAL A 194 2.13 -0.97 -3.72
N ASP A 195 1.61 -0.24 -2.72
CA ASP A 195 2.42 0.56 -1.78
C ASP A 195 1.82 0.49 -0.36
N ASP A 196 2.59 0.91 0.66
CA ASP A 196 2.13 0.95 2.04
C ASP A 196 1.24 2.18 2.32
N VAL A 197 1.66 3.38 1.92
CA VAL A 197 0.95 4.64 2.21
C VAL A 197 0.93 5.57 1.01
N MET A 198 -0.26 5.95 0.59
CA MET A 198 -0.45 7.06 -0.34
C MET A 198 -0.68 8.36 0.43
N THR A 199 0.26 9.30 0.34
CA THR A 199 0.14 10.66 0.91
C THR A 199 -0.43 11.64 -0.13
N THR A 200 0.42 12.20 -0.98
CA THR A 200 0.02 13.12 -2.05
C THR A 200 -0.33 12.41 -3.35
N GLY A 201 0.10 11.16 -3.48
CA GLY A 201 0.02 10.39 -4.71
C GLY A 201 1.15 10.65 -5.71
N ALA A 202 2.07 11.58 -5.44
CA ALA A 202 3.12 11.96 -6.39
C ALA A 202 4.05 10.78 -6.78
N THR A 203 4.35 9.88 -5.86
CA THR A 203 5.14 8.66 -6.14
C THR A 203 4.38 7.74 -7.10
N LEU A 204 3.11 7.48 -6.79
CA LEU A 204 2.25 6.61 -7.60
C LEU A 204 1.94 7.22 -8.97
N ASP A 205 1.84 8.55 -9.06
CA ASP A 205 1.68 9.29 -10.31
C ASP A 205 2.91 9.09 -11.23
N ALA A 206 4.12 9.25 -10.68
CA ALA A 206 5.36 9.03 -11.43
C ALA A 206 5.57 7.56 -11.84
N VAL A 207 5.21 6.62 -10.97
CA VAL A 207 5.20 5.18 -11.28
C VAL A 207 4.22 4.91 -12.42
N ALA A 208 2.98 5.39 -12.32
CA ALA A 208 1.96 5.17 -13.33
C ALA A 208 2.36 5.75 -14.69
N GLN A 209 2.95 6.96 -14.72
CA GLN A 209 3.46 7.53 -15.95
C GLN A 209 4.53 6.61 -16.58
N THR A 210 5.51 6.15 -15.79
CA THR A 210 6.54 5.22 -16.27
C THR A 210 5.94 3.93 -16.84
N LEU A 211 4.94 3.34 -16.17
CA LEU A 211 4.32 2.11 -16.64
C LEU A 211 3.49 2.31 -17.91
N LYS A 212 2.79 3.45 -18.04
CA LYS A 212 2.05 3.81 -19.26
C LYS A 212 2.98 4.09 -20.43
N ASP A 213 4.12 4.71 -20.19
CA ASP A 213 5.17 4.93 -21.20
C ASP A 213 5.76 3.60 -21.73
N HIS A 214 5.59 2.50 -20.96
CA HIS A 214 5.96 1.12 -21.34
C HIS A 214 4.76 0.25 -21.78
N GLY A 215 3.63 0.88 -22.15
CA GLY A 215 2.51 0.20 -22.80
C GLY A 215 1.39 -0.28 -21.87
N ALA A 216 1.44 -0.03 -20.55
CA ALA A 216 0.36 -0.40 -19.65
C ALA A 216 -0.94 0.33 -20.05
N ILE A 217 -2.02 -0.44 -20.32
CA ILE A 217 -3.32 0.14 -20.69
C ILE A 217 -4.06 0.77 -19.52
N ARG A 218 -3.80 0.26 -18.31
CA ARG A 218 -4.38 0.76 -17.08
C ARG A 218 -3.43 0.56 -15.92
N VAL A 219 -3.36 1.55 -15.01
CA VAL A 219 -2.56 1.49 -13.78
C VAL A 219 -3.45 1.77 -12.59
N VAL A 220 -3.60 0.81 -11.70
CA VAL A 220 -4.43 0.89 -10.51
C VAL A 220 -3.57 0.79 -9.26
N ASN A 221 -3.68 1.78 -8.38
CA ASN A 221 -2.97 1.76 -7.11
C ASN A 221 -3.75 0.94 -6.08
N TRP A 222 -3.05 0.14 -5.30
CA TRP A 222 -3.61 -0.58 -4.17
C TRP A 222 -2.71 -0.36 -2.95
N VAL A 223 -3.20 0.42 -1.98
CA VAL A 223 -2.42 0.88 -0.84
C VAL A 223 -3.06 0.46 0.49
N ALA A 224 -2.23 0.12 1.48
CA ALA A 224 -2.73 -0.25 2.79
C ALA A 224 -3.38 0.95 3.49
N ALA A 225 -2.80 2.14 3.34
CA ALA A 225 -3.33 3.34 3.99
C ALA A 225 -3.29 4.60 3.10
N ARG A 226 -4.29 5.47 3.27
CA ARG A 226 -4.41 6.77 2.62
C ARG A 226 -4.30 7.90 3.64
N ALA A 227 -3.32 8.77 3.48
CA ALA A 227 -3.26 10.00 4.25
C ALA A 227 -4.25 11.02 3.66
N VAL A 228 -5.21 11.42 4.45
CA VAL A 228 -6.19 12.46 4.10
C VAL A 228 -5.96 13.67 4.99
N LYS A 229 -6.07 14.88 4.44
CA LYS A 229 -6.07 16.08 5.27
C LYS A 229 -7.30 16.02 6.17
N THR A 230 -7.11 16.12 7.47
CA THR A 230 -8.22 16.36 8.39
C THR A 230 -8.74 17.74 8.05
N VAL A 231 -9.94 17.84 7.47
CA VAL A 231 -10.67 19.09 7.46
C VAL A 231 -11.05 19.29 8.92
N ALA A 232 -10.45 20.30 9.58
CA ALA A 232 -10.90 20.69 10.90
C ALA A 232 -12.41 21.00 10.76
N ALA A 233 -13.20 20.31 11.57
CA ALA A 233 -14.61 20.68 11.72
C ALA A 233 -14.61 22.12 12.24
N THR A 234 -15.07 23.06 11.42
CA THR A 234 -15.41 24.43 11.83
C THR A 234 -16.69 24.41 12.62
#